data_a6c297fc5794a3a0edc880b4ca6bcf7a
#
_entry.id   a6c297fc5794a3a0edc880b4ca6bcf7a
#
_cell.length_a   1.000
_cell.length_b   1.000
_cell.length_c   1.000
_cell.angle_alpha   90.00
_cell.angle_beta   90.00
_cell.angle_gamma   90.00
#
_symmetry.space_group_name_H-M   'P 1'
#
loop_
_entity.id
_entity.type
_entity.pdbx_description
1 polymer ?
#
loop_
_entity_poly.entity_id
_entity_poly.type
_entity_poly.pdbx_seq_one_letter_code
_entity_poly.pdbx_strand_id
1 'polypeptide(L)'
;MKRALILFAALAIPTAAAGHHGWSSYDTEQVLRLDARFTSVSWSNPHGHATMTYRGKQWHVVLAPVARMEARGLTPAMIAPGKRVQLVGYPRKDGTTEMRIERLTAEGKTVELR
;
A
#
# COMPACT_ATOMS: atom_id res chain seq x y z
N MET A 1 49.33 -28.52 -27.56
CA MET A 1 47.96 -28.68 -27.02
C MET A 1 47.51 -27.36 -26.48
N LYS A 2 46.56 -26.72 -27.13
CA LYS A 2 46.00 -25.46 -26.66
C LYS A 2 44.80 -25.79 -25.74
N ARG A 3 44.91 -25.50 -24.45
CA ARG A 3 43.78 -25.59 -23.53
C ARG A 3 42.92 -24.34 -23.70
N ALA A 4 41.73 -24.51 -24.23
CA ALA A 4 40.73 -23.45 -24.27
C ALA A 4 40.18 -23.25 -22.87
N LEU A 5 40.43 -22.08 -22.30
CA LEU A 5 39.78 -21.64 -21.06
C LEU A 5 38.38 -21.16 -21.42
N ILE A 6 37.38 -21.95 -21.09
CA ILE A 6 36.00 -21.53 -21.22
C ILE A 6 35.69 -20.65 -19.99
N LEU A 7 35.64 -19.36 -20.23
CA LEU A 7 35.21 -18.40 -19.21
C LEU A 7 33.68 -18.48 -19.15
N PHE A 8 33.13 -19.10 -18.10
CA PHE A 8 31.73 -18.99 -17.78
C PHE A 8 31.50 -17.60 -17.23
N ALA A 9 30.99 -16.71 -18.04
CA ALA A 9 30.43 -15.46 -17.55
C ALA A 9 29.13 -15.80 -16.82
N ALA A 10 29.17 -15.77 -15.52
CA ALA A 10 27.96 -15.84 -14.72
C ALA A 10 27.16 -14.57 -14.99
N LEU A 11 26.08 -14.70 -15.77
CA LEU A 11 25.12 -13.64 -15.98
C LEU A 11 24.38 -13.46 -14.65
N ALA A 12 24.79 -12.46 -13.86
CA ALA A 12 24.02 -12.03 -12.72
C ALA A 12 22.73 -11.38 -13.26
N ILE A 13 21.65 -12.14 -13.29
CA ILE A 13 20.32 -11.61 -13.56
C ILE A 13 19.98 -10.74 -12.35
N PRO A 14 19.80 -9.42 -12.51
CA PRO A 14 19.28 -8.63 -11.40
C PRO A 14 17.88 -9.16 -11.13
N THR A 15 17.71 -9.86 -10.02
CA THR A 15 16.40 -10.14 -9.48
C THR A 15 15.82 -8.78 -9.12
N ALA A 16 14.99 -8.24 -10.02
CA ALA A 16 14.14 -7.11 -9.66
C ALA A 16 13.41 -7.55 -8.41
N ALA A 17 13.71 -6.88 -7.28
CA ALA A 17 13.08 -7.20 -6.02
C ALA A 17 11.58 -7.04 -6.21
N ALA A 18 10.85 -8.16 -6.30
CA ALA A 18 9.40 -8.20 -6.38
C ALA A 18 8.75 -7.76 -5.05
N GLY A 19 9.41 -6.88 -4.31
CA GLY A 19 9.02 -6.39 -3.01
C GLY A 19 8.77 -4.90 -2.99
N HIS A 20 8.31 -4.33 -4.10
CA HIS A 20 8.06 -2.88 -4.22
C HIS A 20 6.98 -2.36 -3.26
N HIS A 21 6.26 -3.25 -2.58
CA HIS A 21 5.17 -2.91 -1.68
C HIS A 21 5.53 -3.04 -0.21
N GLY A 22 6.82 -3.14 0.09
CA GLY A 22 7.30 -3.09 1.46
C GLY A 22 7.14 -1.70 2.07
N TRP A 23 7.06 -1.65 3.38
CA TRP A 23 6.95 -0.40 4.12
C TRP A 23 8.14 0.54 3.89
N SER A 24 9.28 0.02 3.47
CA SER A 24 10.49 0.80 3.18
C SER A 24 10.33 1.81 2.02
N SER A 25 9.35 1.65 1.16
CA SER A 25 9.04 2.60 0.09
C SER A 25 8.30 3.84 0.59
N TYR A 26 7.84 3.83 1.84
CA TYR A 26 7.05 4.89 2.44
C TYR A 26 7.84 5.63 3.50
N ASP A 27 7.61 6.94 3.58
CA ASP A 27 8.28 7.82 4.55
C ASP A 27 7.52 7.78 5.88
N THR A 28 7.98 6.94 6.78
CA THR A 28 7.37 6.75 8.11
C THR A 28 7.64 7.91 9.08
N GLU A 29 8.50 8.86 8.70
CA GLU A 29 8.69 10.11 9.45
C GLU A 29 7.58 11.13 9.15
N GLN A 30 6.87 10.98 8.02
CA GLN A 30 5.73 11.81 7.66
C GLN A 30 4.42 11.08 7.96
N VAL A 31 3.91 11.22 9.17
CA VAL A 31 2.64 10.61 9.54
C VAL A 31 1.48 11.46 9.03
N LEU A 32 0.68 10.88 8.14
CA LEU A 32 -0.55 11.49 7.66
C LEU A 32 -1.72 11.01 8.53
N ARG A 33 -2.41 11.95 9.17
CA ARG A 33 -3.62 11.68 9.95
C ARG A 33 -4.76 12.48 9.34
N LEU A 34 -5.74 11.81 8.76
CA LEU A 34 -6.79 12.50 8.03
C LEU A 34 -8.16 11.86 8.19
N ASP A 35 -9.19 12.72 8.13
CA ASP A 35 -10.54 12.33 7.81
C ASP A 35 -10.70 12.30 6.30
N ALA A 36 -11.27 11.23 5.77
CA ALA A 36 -11.38 11.06 4.33
C ALA A 36 -12.67 10.34 3.93
N ARG A 37 -12.95 10.43 2.64
CA ARG A 37 -13.97 9.63 1.97
C ARG A 37 -13.33 9.06 0.71
N PHE A 38 -13.38 7.76 0.53
CA PHE A 38 -12.88 7.16 -0.69
C PHE A 38 -13.81 7.47 -1.86
N THR A 39 -13.23 7.70 -3.01
CA THR A 39 -13.97 7.85 -4.28
C THR A 39 -14.17 6.51 -4.98
N SER A 40 -13.23 5.59 -4.78
CA SER A 40 -13.34 4.22 -5.24
C SER A 40 -12.63 3.28 -4.27
N VAL A 41 -13.05 2.03 -4.23
CA VAL A 41 -12.44 0.98 -3.41
C VAL A 41 -12.32 -0.28 -4.25
N SER A 42 -11.15 -0.91 -4.21
CA SER A 42 -10.89 -2.22 -4.77
C SER A 42 -10.57 -3.19 -3.63
N TRP A 43 -11.48 -4.12 -3.38
CA TRP A 43 -11.35 -5.14 -2.34
C TRP A 43 -10.91 -6.46 -2.96
N SER A 44 -9.65 -6.52 -3.35
CA SER A 44 -9.10 -7.66 -4.09
C SER A 44 -7.68 -7.98 -3.67
N ASN A 45 -7.24 -9.20 -3.93
CA ASN A 45 -5.87 -9.63 -3.67
C ASN A 45 -4.90 -9.02 -4.71
N PRO A 46 -3.62 -8.81 -4.36
CA PRO A 46 -2.98 -9.17 -3.07
C PRO A 46 -3.28 -8.18 -1.94
N HIS A 47 -3.69 -6.94 -2.24
CA HIS A 47 -4.01 -5.90 -1.27
C HIS A 47 -5.28 -5.15 -1.68
N GLY A 48 -6.06 -4.72 -0.70
CA GLY A 48 -7.08 -3.72 -0.93
C GLY A 48 -6.47 -2.37 -1.30
N HIS A 49 -7.14 -1.63 -2.18
CA HIS A 49 -6.75 -0.31 -2.63
C HIS A 49 -7.96 0.62 -2.63
N ALA A 50 -7.70 1.89 -2.53
CA ALA A 50 -8.70 2.92 -2.67
C ALA A 50 -8.12 4.13 -3.40
N THR A 51 -8.99 5.02 -3.85
CA THR A 51 -8.61 6.34 -4.33
C THR A 51 -9.38 7.39 -3.55
N MET A 52 -8.77 8.56 -3.39
CA MET A 52 -9.42 9.71 -2.76
C MET A 52 -8.80 11.01 -3.25
N THR A 53 -9.52 12.10 -3.08
CA THR A 53 -8.97 13.44 -3.26
C THR A 53 -8.50 13.95 -1.90
N TYR A 54 -7.25 14.39 -1.84
CA TYR A 54 -6.67 14.98 -0.65
C TYR A 54 -5.79 16.17 -1.04
N ARG A 55 -6.03 17.31 -0.42
CA ARG A 55 -5.35 18.59 -0.74
C ARG A 55 -5.33 18.90 -2.23
N GLY A 56 -6.48 18.73 -2.90
CA GLY A 56 -6.66 19.03 -4.32
C GLY A 56 -6.02 18.05 -5.29
N LYS A 57 -5.48 16.94 -4.80
CA LYS A 57 -4.85 15.90 -5.63
C LYS A 57 -5.54 14.56 -5.43
N GLN A 58 -5.55 13.76 -6.46
CA GLN A 58 -5.98 12.38 -6.37
C GLN A 58 -4.85 11.52 -5.79
N TRP A 59 -5.17 10.77 -4.75
CA TRP A 59 -4.25 9.86 -4.09
C TRP A 59 -4.65 8.42 -4.32
N HIS A 60 -3.64 7.59 -4.57
CA HIS A 60 -3.76 6.14 -4.49
C HIS A 60 -3.50 5.70 -3.06
N VAL A 61 -4.40 4.91 -2.51
CA VAL A 61 -4.35 4.48 -1.12
C VAL A 61 -4.16 2.97 -1.06
N VAL A 62 -3.03 2.53 -0.53
CA VAL A 62 -2.75 1.11 -0.32
C VAL A 62 -3.22 0.72 1.07
N LEU A 63 -4.13 -0.26 1.13
CA LEU A 63 -4.65 -0.81 2.37
C LEU A 63 -3.81 -2.03 2.79
N ALA A 64 -4.45 -3.15 3.07
CA ALA A 64 -3.77 -4.35 3.53
C ALA A 64 -4.24 -5.56 2.71
N PRO A 65 -3.61 -6.73 2.87
CA PRO A 65 -4.18 -7.95 2.34
C PRO A 65 -5.63 -8.13 2.82
N VAL A 66 -6.50 -8.50 1.89
CA VAL A 66 -7.94 -8.65 2.16
C VAL A 66 -8.19 -9.59 3.33
N ALA A 67 -7.49 -10.73 3.36
CA ALA A 67 -7.65 -11.70 4.44
C ALA A 67 -7.31 -11.12 5.82
N ARG A 68 -6.30 -10.25 5.90
CA ARG A 68 -5.94 -9.57 7.15
C ARG A 68 -7.03 -8.60 7.59
N MET A 69 -7.54 -7.81 6.68
CA MET A 69 -8.60 -6.84 6.99
C MET A 69 -9.86 -7.54 7.45
N GLU A 70 -10.28 -8.59 6.77
CA GLU A 70 -11.43 -9.41 7.16
C GLU A 70 -11.24 -10.05 8.53
N ALA A 71 -10.08 -10.68 8.77
CA ALA A 71 -9.76 -11.30 10.06
C ALA A 71 -9.79 -10.30 11.23
N ARG A 72 -9.48 -9.05 10.96
CA ARG A 72 -9.51 -7.96 11.95
C ARG A 72 -10.84 -7.20 12.00
N GLY A 73 -11.83 -7.66 11.25
CA GLY A 73 -13.21 -7.20 11.29
C GLY A 73 -13.53 -5.98 10.44
N LEU A 74 -12.69 -5.67 9.46
CA LEU A 74 -13.00 -4.67 8.45
C LEU A 74 -13.68 -5.32 7.25
N THR A 75 -14.77 -4.73 6.80
CA THR A 75 -15.51 -5.18 5.61
C THR A 75 -15.52 -4.10 4.54
N PRO A 76 -15.68 -4.44 3.26
CA PRO A 76 -15.77 -3.43 2.20
C PRO A 76 -16.95 -2.47 2.38
N ALA A 77 -18.06 -2.94 2.96
CA ALA A 77 -19.23 -2.09 3.22
C ALA A 77 -18.91 -0.95 4.19
N MET A 78 -18.02 -1.17 5.16
CA MET A 78 -17.63 -0.16 6.15
C MET A 78 -16.86 1.01 5.53
N ILE A 79 -16.20 0.78 4.41
CA ILE A 79 -15.34 1.76 3.72
C ILE A 79 -15.85 2.06 2.30
N ALA A 80 -17.10 1.77 2.01
CA ALA A 80 -17.68 2.03 0.70
C ALA A 80 -17.49 3.50 0.29
N PRO A 81 -17.38 3.80 -1.02
CA PRO A 81 -17.22 5.17 -1.48
C PRO A 81 -18.24 6.13 -0.86
N GLY A 82 -17.76 7.31 -0.45
CA GLY A 82 -18.57 8.32 0.21
C GLY A 82 -18.73 8.16 1.71
N LYS A 83 -18.38 7.03 2.30
CA LYS A 83 -18.39 6.88 3.77
C LYS A 83 -17.17 7.53 4.41
N ARG A 84 -17.38 8.17 5.53
CA ARG A 84 -16.30 8.79 6.30
C ARG A 84 -15.41 7.74 6.92
N VAL A 85 -14.10 7.89 6.74
CA VAL A 85 -13.06 7.08 7.37
C VAL A 85 -11.99 7.97 7.98
N GLN A 86 -11.33 7.48 9.02
CA GLN A 86 -10.13 8.11 9.57
C GLN A 86 -8.94 7.26 9.23
N LEU A 87 -7.89 7.88 8.70
CA LEU A 87 -6.71 7.20 8.21
C LEU A 87 -5.47 7.68 8.94
N VAL A 88 -4.59 6.74 9.26
CA VAL A 88 -3.21 7.00 9.66
C VAL A 88 -2.31 6.24 8.70
N GLY A 89 -1.46 6.96 8.00
CA GLY A 89 -0.61 6.35 6.99
C GLY A 89 0.58 7.21 6.62
N TYR A 90 1.26 6.81 5.57
CA TYR A 90 2.54 7.40 5.17
C TYR A 90 2.60 7.59 3.65
N PRO A 91 3.13 8.73 3.17
CA PRO A 91 3.34 8.95 1.75
C PRO A 91 4.54 8.17 1.25
N ARG A 92 4.63 7.95 -0.05
CA ARG A 92 5.83 7.39 -0.65
C ARG A 92 7.00 8.36 -0.57
N LYS A 93 8.20 7.81 -0.41
CA LYS A 93 9.46 8.58 -0.38
C LYS A 93 9.77 9.26 -1.70
N ASP A 94 9.30 8.71 -2.82
CA ASP A 94 9.58 9.22 -4.17
C ASP A 94 8.71 10.42 -4.57
N GLY A 95 7.81 10.88 -3.70
CA GLY A 95 6.95 12.03 -3.94
C GLY A 95 5.71 11.76 -4.78
N THR A 96 5.46 10.52 -5.18
CA THR A 96 4.19 10.16 -5.84
C THR A 96 3.02 10.29 -4.89
N THR A 97 1.82 10.58 -5.43
CA THR A 97 0.59 10.71 -4.64
C THR A 97 0.00 9.35 -4.30
N GLU A 98 0.77 8.57 -3.58
CA GLU A 98 0.40 7.28 -3.03
C GLU A 98 0.71 7.26 -1.54
N MET A 99 -0.20 6.70 -0.76
CA MET A 99 0.01 6.49 0.68
C MET A 99 -0.33 5.06 1.05
N ARG A 100 0.33 4.56 2.09
CA ARG A 100 0.01 3.28 2.69
C ARG A 100 -0.54 3.48 4.08
N ILE A 101 -1.64 2.81 4.35
CA ILE A 101 -2.39 3.00 5.60
C ILE A 101 -1.93 1.97 6.63
N GLU A 102 -1.55 2.45 7.79
CA GLU A 102 -1.21 1.63 8.96
C GLU A 102 -2.43 1.34 9.82
N ARG A 103 -3.34 2.33 9.94
CA ARG A 103 -4.53 2.23 10.79
C ARG A 103 -5.71 2.92 10.13
N LEU A 104 -6.84 2.28 10.19
CA LEU A 104 -8.09 2.81 9.65
C LEU A 104 -9.21 2.71 10.69
N THR A 105 -9.97 3.78 10.83
CA THR A 105 -11.16 3.80 11.68
C THR A 105 -12.38 4.03 10.78
N ALA A 106 -13.35 3.14 10.87
CA ALA A 106 -14.61 3.20 10.15
C ALA A 106 -15.73 2.67 11.03
N GLU A 107 -16.88 3.34 11.02
CA GLU A 107 -18.06 2.94 11.80
C GLU A 107 -17.75 2.72 13.29
N GLY A 108 -16.90 3.58 13.86
CA GLY A 108 -16.48 3.50 15.26
C GLY A 108 -15.47 2.38 15.57
N LYS A 109 -15.01 1.64 14.57
CA LYS A 109 -14.05 0.56 14.74
C LYS A 109 -12.70 0.93 14.19
N THR A 110 -11.66 0.78 15.01
CA THR A 110 -10.28 1.00 14.61
C THR A 110 -9.60 -0.35 14.27
N VAL A 111 -9.02 -0.43 13.09
CA VAL A 111 -8.36 -1.63 12.58
C VAL A 111 -6.93 -1.32 12.21
N GLU A 112 -6.00 -2.09 12.75
CA GLU A 112 -4.59 -2.04 12.36
C GLU A 112 -4.40 -2.81 11.05
N LEU A 113 -3.77 -2.16 10.06
CA LEU A 113 -3.57 -2.73 8.74
C LEU A 113 -2.14 -3.27 8.52
N ARG A 114 -1.21 -2.85 9.38
CA ARG A 114 0.18 -3.30 9.33
C ARG A 114 0.40 -4.63 10.05
#